data_944ac1e91db9bb3f1b19f36fd8cc71e8
#
_entry.id   944ac1e91db9bb3f1b19f36fd8cc71e8
#
_cell.length_a   1.000
_cell.length_b   1.000
_cell.length_c   1.000
_cell.angle_alpha   90.00
_cell.angle_beta   90.00
_cell.angle_gamma   90.00
#
_symmetry.space_group_name_H-M   'P 1'
#
loop_
_entity.id
_entity.type
_entity.pdbx_description
1 polymer ?
#
loop_
_entity_poly.entity_id
_entity_poly.type
_entity_poly.pdbx_seq_one_letter_code
_entity_poly.pdbx_strand_id
1 'polypeptide(L)'
;MDAVTAAKDLQELGVNYTQEQLDRIKRAEEQRLRQRRMEREAKERKQLAALYDPKTDVPPDVAKIEFVLSMLDKLIDENGHLQPEDRSLIAASLKNIYKPLVASGYTAPCPTLDDLYRDLNKSNLRRAKQLALMLDVFANGSLQAFSHTTNVDMNNRLICFNIQSLGDQLRPIAMMSLLEFINMQVMTNRRKDATAATWIYFDEIHVLLKDPMSSNFLYSSWKRFRKYNAYATGISQDIQDYLDNPVAYALLSNSEFVIMLRQSKSLEALERLYGLSKPQLEFLRNASEGHGIIKMGNSMIPFSNLEPKDTAVYKLITTKPGEATAEK
;
A
#
# COMPACT_ATOMS: atom_id res chain seq x y z
N MET A 1 9.70 26.04 11.77
CA MET A 1 8.64 26.48 12.70
C MET A 1 7.44 26.79 11.84
N ASP A 2 6.31 26.15 12.09
CA ASP A 2 5.09 26.43 11.35
C ASP A 2 4.38 27.69 11.92
N ALA A 3 3.51 28.34 11.13
CA ALA A 3 2.87 29.59 11.55
C ALA A 3 1.92 29.42 12.74
N VAL A 4 1.43 28.21 12.99
CA VAL A 4 0.57 27.87 14.13
C VAL A 4 1.41 27.79 15.41
N THR A 5 2.57 27.16 15.34
CA THR A 5 3.53 27.11 16.46
C THR A 5 4.05 28.50 16.78
N ALA A 6 4.43 29.30 15.77
CA ALA A 6 4.83 30.69 15.96
C ALA A 6 3.71 31.56 16.57
N ALA A 7 2.44 31.35 16.19
CA ALA A 7 1.30 32.05 16.79
C ALA A 7 1.08 31.65 18.26
N LYS A 8 1.33 30.41 18.63
CA LYS A 8 1.27 29.94 20.02
C LYS A 8 2.39 30.51 20.86
N ASP A 9 3.63 30.53 20.33
CA ASP A 9 4.80 31.12 21.00
C ASP A 9 4.59 32.63 21.24
N LEU A 10 4.00 33.33 20.27
CA LEU A 10 3.65 34.75 20.42
C LEU A 10 2.50 34.97 21.43
N GLN A 11 1.59 34.04 21.57
CA GLN A 11 0.54 34.06 22.58
C GLN A 11 1.12 33.94 24.00
N GLU A 12 2.15 33.10 24.18
CA GLU A 12 2.92 32.98 25.43
C GLU A 12 3.68 34.28 25.75
N LEU A 13 4.04 35.05 24.73
CA LEU A 13 4.70 36.36 24.86
C LEU A 13 3.71 37.53 25.04
N GLY A 14 2.41 37.23 25.23
CA GLY A 14 1.38 38.26 25.51
C GLY A 14 0.68 38.87 24.29
N VAL A 15 0.91 38.36 23.09
CA VAL A 15 0.20 38.75 21.88
C VAL A 15 -1.13 37.98 21.79
N ASN A 16 -2.23 38.61 22.08
CA ASN A 16 -3.57 37.98 22.04
C ASN A 16 -4.10 37.91 20.60
N TYR A 17 -4.28 36.69 20.09
CA TYR A 17 -5.04 36.43 18.86
C TYR A 17 -6.48 36.06 19.21
N THR A 18 -7.44 36.61 18.44
CA THR A 18 -8.83 36.13 18.50
C THR A 18 -8.91 34.76 17.88
N GLN A 19 -9.90 33.93 18.28
CA GLN A 19 -10.14 32.61 17.71
C GLN A 19 -10.25 32.66 16.17
N GLU A 20 -10.93 33.71 15.66
CA GLU A 20 -11.07 33.92 14.21
C GLU A 20 -9.72 34.17 13.50
N GLN A 21 -8.82 34.93 14.15
CA GLN A 21 -7.48 35.15 13.61
C GLN A 21 -6.65 33.86 13.58
N LEU A 22 -6.71 33.06 14.63
CA LEU A 22 -6.04 31.74 14.67
C LEU A 22 -6.59 30.80 13.59
N ASP A 23 -7.89 30.77 13.39
CA ASP A 23 -8.51 29.95 12.35
C ASP A 23 -8.14 30.42 10.94
N ARG A 24 -7.99 31.72 10.72
CA ARG A 24 -7.47 32.26 9.45
C ARG A 24 -6.01 31.86 9.21
N ILE A 25 -5.16 31.92 10.23
CA ILE A 25 -3.76 31.51 10.14
C ILE A 25 -3.68 30.01 9.80
N LYS A 26 -4.44 29.16 10.50
CA LYS A 26 -4.50 27.72 10.23
C LYS A 26 -4.92 27.41 8.80
N ARG A 27 -6.02 28.02 8.32
CA ARG A 27 -6.51 27.80 6.95
C ARG A 27 -5.48 28.26 5.90
N ALA A 28 -4.83 29.41 6.12
CA ALA A 28 -3.80 29.90 5.21
C ALA A 28 -2.59 28.97 5.16
N GLU A 29 -2.17 28.43 6.30
CA GLU A 29 -1.08 27.49 6.39
C GLU A 29 -1.42 26.15 5.74
N GLU A 30 -2.61 25.61 5.98
CA GLU A 30 -3.12 24.41 5.32
C GLU A 30 -3.15 24.56 3.78
N GLN A 31 -3.62 25.74 3.30
CA GLN A 31 -3.60 26.03 1.86
C GLN A 31 -2.17 26.09 1.31
N ARG A 32 -1.25 26.73 2.02
CA ARG A 32 0.16 26.84 1.62
C ARG A 32 0.84 25.46 1.59
N LEU A 33 0.59 24.63 2.59
CA LEU A 33 1.10 23.26 2.64
C LEU A 33 0.52 22.40 1.52
N ARG A 34 -0.77 22.54 1.25
CA ARG A 34 -1.44 21.85 0.14
C ARG A 34 -0.85 22.28 -1.21
N GLN A 35 -0.62 23.56 -1.42
CA GLN A 35 -0.02 24.08 -2.64
C GLN A 35 1.40 23.53 -2.85
N ARG A 36 2.25 23.61 -1.83
CA ARG A 36 3.63 23.06 -1.89
C ARG A 36 3.65 21.57 -2.19
N ARG A 37 2.72 20.81 -1.62
CA ARG A 37 2.57 19.39 -1.91
C ARG A 37 2.22 19.16 -3.36
N MET A 38 1.21 19.86 -3.89
CA MET A 38 0.80 19.72 -5.30
C MET A 38 1.94 20.04 -6.26
N GLU A 39 2.71 21.10 -5.99
CA GLU A 39 3.88 21.47 -6.80
C GLU A 39 4.96 20.39 -6.76
N ARG A 40 5.24 19.81 -5.58
CA ARG A 40 6.20 18.71 -5.42
C ARG A 40 5.74 17.47 -6.17
N GLU A 41 4.49 17.07 -5.99
CA GLU A 41 3.91 15.91 -6.70
C GLU A 41 3.92 16.09 -8.21
N ALA A 42 3.62 17.31 -8.69
CA ALA A 42 3.71 17.63 -10.13
C ALA A 42 5.14 17.48 -10.66
N LYS A 43 6.13 17.96 -9.89
CA LYS A 43 7.54 17.81 -10.22
C LYS A 43 7.97 16.34 -10.26
N GLU A 44 7.53 15.56 -9.29
CA GLU A 44 7.82 14.12 -9.22
C GLU A 44 7.16 13.36 -10.36
N ARG A 45 5.89 13.61 -10.66
CA ARG A 45 5.20 13.00 -11.81
C ARG A 45 5.94 13.30 -13.12
N LYS A 46 6.38 14.55 -13.31
CA LYS A 46 7.17 14.94 -14.48
C LYS A 46 8.52 14.18 -14.54
N GLN A 47 9.19 14.04 -13.41
CA GLN A 47 10.44 13.27 -13.35
C GLN A 47 10.21 11.79 -13.66
N LEU A 48 9.12 11.19 -13.13
CA LEU A 48 8.75 9.80 -13.40
C LEU A 48 8.40 9.59 -14.87
N ALA A 49 7.64 10.51 -15.46
CA ALA A 49 7.32 10.46 -16.89
C ALA A 49 8.59 10.57 -17.77
N ALA A 50 9.59 11.36 -17.34
CA ALA A 50 10.87 11.46 -18.04
C ALA A 50 11.72 10.18 -17.97
N LEU A 51 11.45 9.28 -17.00
CA LEU A 51 12.10 7.97 -16.91
C LEU A 51 11.43 6.88 -17.77
N TYR A 52 10.33 7.22 -18.43
CA TYR A 52 9.62 6.34 -19.32
C TYR A 52 10.43 6.09 -20.60
N ASP A 53 10.64 4.81 -20.92
CA ASP A 53 11.23 4.40 -22.20
C ASP A 53 10.12 3.91 -23.14
N PRO A 54 9.82 4.65 -24.24
CA PRO A 54 8.76 4.27 -25.18
C PRO A 54 8.94 2.90 -25.84
N LYS A 55 10.16 2.34 -25.79
CA LYS A 55 10.48 1.05 -26.42
C LYS A 55 10.18 -0.14 -25.51
N THR A 56 10.21 0.05 -24.20
CA THR A 56 10.14 -1.03 -23.23
C THR A 56 8.98 -0.89 -22.24
N ASP A 57 8.46 0.31 -22.05
CA ASP A 57 7.49 0.61 -21.02
C ASP A 57 6.09 0.91 -21.61
N VAL A 58 5.06 0.55 -20.84
CA VAL A 58 3.69 1.03 -21.10
C VAL A 58 3.60 2.49 -20.67
N PRO A 59 2.97 3.38 -21.47
CA PRO A 59 2.77 4.77 -21.08
C PRO A 59 2.09 4.89 -19.69
N PRO A 60 2.54 5.83 -18.84
CA PRO A 60 2.04 5.93 -17.46
C PRO A 60 0.52 6.12 -17.35
N ASP A 61 -0.06 6.87 -18.28
CA ASP A 61 -1.51 7.08 -18.39
C ASP A 61 -2.24 5.79 -18.80
N VAL A 62 -1.69 5.02 -19.75
CA VAL A 62 -2.27 3.73 -20.18
C VAL A 62 -2.23 2.72 -19.04
N ALA A 63 -1.10 2.57 -18.36
CA ALA A 63 -0.97 1.69 -17.21
C ALA A 63 -1.97 2.06 -16.09
N LYS A 64 -2.18 3.37 -15.88
CA LYS A 64 -3.12 3.85 -14.88
C LYS A 64 -4.57 3.61 -15.27
N ILE A 65 -4.90 3.78 -16.55
CA ILE A 65 -6.23 3.45 -17.09
C ILE A 65 -6.54 1.96 -16.90
N GLU A 66 -5.60 1.07 -17.22
CA GLU A 66 -5.75 -0.38 -17.01
C GLU A 66 -5.95 -0.72 -15.52
N PHE A 67 -5.20 -0.08 -14.63
CA PHE A 67 -5.37 -0.24 -13.19
C PHE A 67 -6.77 0.19 -12.74
N VAL A 68 -7.23 1.39 -13.14
CA VAL A 68 -8.55 1.91 -12.76
C VAL A 68 -9.67 1.02 -13.31
N LEU A 69 -9.55 0.53 -14.55
CA LEU A 69 -10.52 -0.43 -15.11
C LEU A 69 -10.59 -1.71 -14.27
N SER A 70 -9.45 -2.25 -13.88
CA SER A 70 -9.40 -3.46 -13.03
C SER A 70 -9.97 -3.22 -11.64
N MET A 71 -9.79 -2.02 -11.08
CA MET A 71 -10.39 -1.61 -9.82
C MET A 71 -11.91 -1.49 -9.94
N LEU A 72 -12.40 -0.86 -11.01
CA LEU A 72 -13.84 -0.65 -11.22
C LEU A 72 -14.58 -1.96 -11.53
N ASP A 73 -13.94 -2.94 -12.16
CA ASP A 73 -14.49 -4.29 -12.30
C ASP A 73 -14.91 -4.87 -10.93
N LYS A 74 -14.13 -4.62 -9.90
CA LYS A 74 -14.39 -5.11 -8.55
C LYS A 74 -15.40 -4.27 -7.78
N LEU A 75 -15.44 -2.96 -8.05
CA LEU A 75 -16.31 -2.03 -7.35
C LEU A 75 -17.76 -2.07 -7.84
N ILE A 76 -17.93 -2.19 -9.14
CA ILE A 76 -19.25 -2.11 -9.79
C ILE A 76 -19.95 -3.48 -9.78
N ASP A 77 -19.19 -4.55 -9.88
CA ASP A 77 -19.70 -5.92 -9.83
C ASP A 77 -18.87 -6.77 -8.87
N GLU A 78 -19.50 -7.32 -7.83
CA GLU A 78 -18.85 -8.22 -6.87
C GLU A 78 -18.24 -9.46 -7.54
N ASN A 79 -18.80 -9.90 -8.67
CA ASN A 79 -18.24 -10.96 -9.50
C ASN A 79 -17.10 -10.52 -10.41
N GLY A 80 -16.84 -9.21 -10.48
CA GLY A 80 -15.70 -8.62 -11.17
C GLY A 80 -15.77 -8.67 -12.69
N HIS A 81 -16.96 -8.52 -13.28
CA HIS A 81 -17.16 -8.63 -14.72
C HIS A 81 -17.99 -7.49 -15.30
N LEU A 82 -17.35 -6.32 -15.48
CA LEU A 82 -17.91 -5.29 -16.35
C LEU A 82 -18.10 -5.87 -17.76
N GLN A 83 -19.25 -5.60 -18.38
CA GLN A 83 -19.48 -5.98 -19.77
C GLN A 83 -18.48 -5.28 -20.69
N PRO A 84 -18.14 -5.85 -21.86
CA PRO A 84 -17.19 -5.24 -22.80
C PRO A 84 -17.56 -3.80 -23.18
N GLU A 85 -18.84 -3.49 -23.32
CA GLU A 85 -19.36 -2.16 -23.61
C GLU A 85 -19.07 -1.19 -22.45
N ASP A 86 -19.25 -1.63 -21.21
CA ASP A 86 -18.97 -0.84 -20.01
C ASP A 86 -17.48 -0.49 -19.91
N ARG A 87 -16.62 -1.49 -20.12
CA ARG A 87 -15.16 -1.29 -20.18
C ARG A 87 -14.78 -0.26 -21.23
N SER A 88 -15.40 -0.36 -22.42
CA SER A 88 -15.14 0.57 -23.51
C SER A 88 -15.57 2.01 -23.18
N LEU A 89 -16.73 2.18 -22.55
CA LEU A 89 -17.22 3.50 -22.12
C LEU A 89 -16.34 4.10 -21.02
N ILE A 90 -15.98 3.31 -20.02
CA ILE A 90 -15.11 3.75 -18.93
C ILE A 90 -13.71 4.08 -19.46
N ALA A 91 -13.14 3.23 -20.33
CA ALA A 91 -11.83 3.48 -20.94
C ALA A 91 -11.80 4.77 -21.79
N ALA A 92 -12.86 5.02 -22.54
CA ALA A 92 -12.99 6.26 -23.34
C ALA A 92 -13.07 7.49 -22.43
N SER A 93 -13.85 7.42 -21.34
CA SER A 93 -13.99 8.49 -20.36
C SER A 93 -12.66 8.72 -19.62
N LEU A 94 -11.99 7.67 -19.15
CA LEU A 94 -10.67 7.77 -18.54
C LEU A 94 -9.68 8.43 -19.49
N LYS A 95 -9.58 7.97 -20.73
CA LYS A 95 -8.71 8.59 -21.72
C LYS A 95 -9.01 10.08 -21.92
N ASN A 96 -10.27 10.45 -21.85
CA ASN A 96 -10.69 11.85 -21.98
C ASN A 96 -10.24 12.71 -20.81
N ILE A 97 -10.46 12.27 -19.57
CA ILE A 97 -10.07 13.03 -18.36
C ILE A 97 -8.55 13.05 -18.14
N TYR A 98 -7.78 12.09 -18.69
CA TYR A 98 -6.32 12.07 -18.63
C TYR A 98 -5.64 12.97 -19.68
N LYS A 99 -6.35 13.42 -20.73
CA LYS A 99 -5.78 14.30 -21.77
C LYS A 99 -5.08 15.56 -21.23
N PRO A 100 -5.66 16.32 -20.27
CA PRO A 100 -4.99 17.51 -19.75
C PRO A 100 -3.69 17.18 -19.01
N LEU A 101 -3.65 16.06 -18.28
CA LEU A 101 -2.45 15.59 -17.59
C LEU A 101 -1.34 15.23 -18.58
N VAL A 102 -1.66 14.46 -19.62
CA VAL A 102 -0.70 14.09 -20.67
C VAL A 102 -0.22 15.32 -21.44
N ALA A 103 -1.14 16.20 -21.86
CA ALA A 103 -0.82 17.42 -22.61
C ALA A 103 0.08 18.40 -21.82
N SER A 104 -0.03 18.41 -20.47
CA SER A 104 0.84 19.21 -19.60
C SER A 104 2.22 18.59 -19.34
N GLY A 105 2.53 17.43 -19.93
CA GLY A 105 3.72 16.67 -19.59
C GLY A 105 3.70 16.17 -18.14
N TYR A 106 2.54 15.70 -17.67
CA TYR A 106 2.26 15.16 -16.34
C TYR A 106 2.39 16.16 -15.17
N THR A 107 2.29 17.46 -15.45
CA THR A 107 2.32 18.50 -14.41
C THR A 107 0.94 18.88 -13.89
N ALA A 108 -0.11 18.72 -14.69
CA ALA A 108 -1.49 18.96 -14.26
C ALA A 108 -1.91 18.01 -13.12
N PRO A 109 -2.95 18.35 -12.32
CA PRO A 109 -3.50 17.45 -11.32
C PRO A 109 -3.92 16.09 -11.91
N CYS A 110 -3.70 15.01 -11.16
CA CYS A 110 -4.21 13.70 -11.53
C CYS A 110 -5.74 13.70 -11.46
N PRO A 111 -6.43 13.12 -12.46
CA PRO A 111 -7.87 12.90 -12.40
C PRO A 111 -8.27 12.04 -11.20
N THR A 112 -9.45 12.28 -10.69
CA THR A 112 -10.07 11.57 -9.56
C THR A 112 -11.27 10.73 -10.03
N LEU A 113 -11.85 9.93 -9.11
CA LEU A 113 -13.10 9.22 -9.40
C LEU A 113 -14.28 10.18 -9.62
N ASP A 114 -14.25 11.35 -8.98
CA ASP A 114 -15.26 12.40 -9.21
C ASP A 114 -15.16 12.95 -10.64
N ASP A 115 -13.96 13.15 -11.18
CA ASP A 115 -13.77 13.54 -12.57
C ASP A 115 -14.33 12.51 -13.55
N LEU A 116 -14.12 11.21 -13.27
CA LEU A 116 -14.68 10.12 -14.07
C LEU A 116 -16.21 10.11 -14.00
N TYR A 117 -16.77 10.24 -12.78
CA TYR A 117 -18.22 10.33 -12.58
C TYR A 117 -18.81 11.48 -13.40
N ARG A 118 -18.20 12.66 -13.34
CA ARG A 118 -18.68 13.86 -14.09
C ARG A 118 -18.59 13.66 -15.60
N ASP A 119 -17.54 13.05 -16.10
CA ASP A 119 -17.37 12.81 -17.55
C ASP A 119 -18.41 11.80 -18.06
N LEU A 120 -18.61 10.69 -17.35
CA LEU A 120 -19.63 9.69 -17.67
C LEU A 120 -21.04 10.30 -17.63
N ASN A 121 -21.34 11.15 -16.62
CA ASN A 121 -22.64 11.77 -16.46
C ASN A 121 -22.96 12.83 -17.52
N LYS A 122 -21.94 13.46 -18.13
CA LYS A 122 -22.09 14.38 -19.28
C LYS A 122 -22.45 13.66 -20.57
N SER A 123 -22.23 12.36 -20.63
CA SER A 123 -22.51 11.56 -21.84
C SER A 123 -24.03 11.51 -22.12
N ASN A 124 -24.40 11.56 -23.40
CA ASN A 124 -25.79 11.36 -23.84
C ASN A 124 -26.21 9.87 -23.85
N LEU A 125 -25.26 8.94 -23.67
CA LEU A 125 -25.53 7.52 -23.67
C LEU A 125 -26.15 7.10 -22.33
N ARG A 126 -27.31 6.45 -22.40
CA ARG A 126 -28.02 5.94 -21.20
C ARG A 126 -27.13 5.04 -20.34
N ARG A 127 -26.32 4.19 -20.98
CA ARG A 127 -25.44 3.25 -20.27
C ARG A 127 -24.32 3.98 -19.51
N ALA A 128 -23.74 5.04 -20.07
CA ALA A 128 -22.75 5.84 -19.37
C ALA A 128 -23.33 6.51 -18.11
N LYS A 129 -24.58 6.99 -18.17
CA LYS A 129 -25.26 7.54 -16.98
C LYS A 129 -25.55 6.47 -15.91
N GLN A 130 -25.85 5.25 -16.32
CA GLN A 130 -26.01 4.12 -15.38
C GLN A 130 -24.68 3.80 -14.68
N LEU A 131 -23.56 3.79 -15.42
CA LEU A 131 -22.22 3.61 -14.85
C LEU A 131 -21.86 4.75 -13.89
N ALA A 132 -22.17 6.00 -14.25
CA ALA A 132 -22.00 7.13 -13.34
C ALA A 132 -22.79 6.94 -12.04
N LEU A 133 -24.04 6.52 -12.12
CA LEU A 133 -24.86 6.26 -10.92
C LEU A 133 -24.26 5.15 -10.03
N MET A 134 -23.71 4.09 -10.62
CA MET A 134 -23.02 3.02 -9.86
C MET A 134 -21.76 3.55 -9.17
N LEU A 135 -21.06 4.52 -9.78
CA LEU A 135 -19.87 5.15 -9.20
C LEU A 135 -20.18 6.21 -8.14
N ASP A 136 -21.41 6.71 -8.07
CA ASP A 136 -21.77 7.84 -7.22
C ASP A 136 -21.50 7.59 -5.75
N VAL A 137 -21.73 6.37 -5.26
CA VAL A 137 -21.42 5.97 -3.88
C VAL A 137 -19.93 6.15 -3.54
N PHE A 138 -19.05 5.90 -4.52
CA PHE A 138 -17.61 6.00 -4.36
C PHE A 138 -17.07 7.39 -4.71
N ALA A 139 -17.73 8.13 -5.59
CA ALA A 139 -17.31 9.45 -6.04
C ALA A 139 -17.77 10.55 -5.07
N ASN A 140 -19.05 10.53 -4.67
CA ASN A 140 -19.70 11.60 -3.91
C ASN A 140 -20.43 11.08 -2.66
N GLY A 141 -20.61 9.77 -2.53
CA GLY A 141 -21.40 9.14 -1.47
C GLY A 141 -20.57 8.78 -0.23
N SER A 142 -21.12 7.87 0.58
CA SER A 142 -20.53 7.43 1.86
C SER A 142 -19.17 6.75 1.75
N LEU A 143 -18.79 6.28 0.56
CA LEU A 143 -17.53 5.58 0.29
C LEU A 143 -16.50 6.46 -0.47
N GLN A 144 -16.65 7.77 -0.46
CA GLN A 144 -15.82 8.72 -1.21
C GLN A 144 -14.36 8.86 -0.71
N ALA A 145 -13.94 8.09 0.30
CA ALA A 145 -12.61 8.22 0.90
C ALA A 145 -11.45 8.12 -0.10
N PHE A 146 -11.63 7.41 -1.23
CA PHE A 146 -10.63 7.24 -2.28
C PHE A 146 -10.90 8.07 -3.55
N SER A 147 -11.89 8.98 -3.54
CA SER A 147 -12.22 9.81 -4.69
C SER A 147 -11.47 11.14 -4.74
N HIS A 148 -10.76 11.48 -3.68
CA HIS A 148 -10.08 12.76 -3.56
C HIS A 148 -8.59 12.67 -3.91
N THR A 149 -7.97 13.84 -4.13
CA THR A 149 -6.51 13.93 -4.23
C THR A 149 -5.86 13.45 -2.94
N THR A 150 -4.72 12.77 -3.07
CA THR A 150 -3.93 12.29 -1.91
C THR A 150 -3.69 13.40 -0.90
N ASN A 151 -4.03 13.16 0.35
CA ASN A 151 -3.87 14.09 1.47
C ASN A 151 -2.74 13.72 2.42
N VAL A 152 -2.00 12.65 2.13
CA VAL A 152 -0.87 12.14 2.92
C VAL A 152 0.44 12.39 2.19
N ASP A 153 1.50 12.72 2.93
CA ASP A 153 2.85 12.81 2.37
C ASP A 153 3.46 11.40 2.24
N MET A 154 3.64 10.98 0.99
CA MET A 154 4.16 9.66 0.63
C MET A 154 5.68 9.66 0.38
N ASN A 155 6.40 10.76 0.67
CA ASN A 155 7.83 10.89 0.38
C ASN A 155 8.74 10.59 1.59
N ASN A 156 8.32 9.69 2.44
CA ASN A 156 9.11 9.24 3.58
C ASN A 156 9.89 7.98 3.24
N ARG A 157 11.08 7.82 3.84
CA ARG A 157 11.87 6.58 3.71
C ARG A 157 11.22 5.40 4.41
N LEU A 158 10.46 5.66 5.46
CA LEU A 158 9.66 4.67 6.19
C LEU A 158 8.20 5.06 6.10
N ILE A 159 7.38 4.18 5.54
CA ILE A 159 5.94 4.37 5.39
C ILE A 159 5.24 3.15 5.96
N CYS A 160 4.28 3.37 6.84
CA CYS A 160 3.43 2.32 7.40
C CYS A 160 1.97 2.63 7.04
N PHE A 161 1.29 1.64 6.45
CA PHE A 161 -0.14 1.71 6.13
C PHE A 161 -0.91 0.86 7.12
N ASN A 162 -1.71 1.49 7.96
CA ASN A 162 -2.65 0.76 8.82
C ASN A 162 -4.01 0.67 8.13
N ILE A 163 -4.39 -0.56 7.79
CA ILE A 163 -5.66 -0.88 7.09
C ILE A 163 -6.69 -1.54 8.01
N GLN A 164 -6.38 -1.72 9.28
CA GLN A 164 -7.20 -2.46 10.23
C GLN A 164 -8.58 -1.84 10.45
N SER A 165 -8.66 -0.51 10.43
CA SER A 165 -9.90 0.23 10.64
C SER A 165 -10.78 0.37 9.40
N LEU A 166 -10.33 -0.14 8.24
CA LEU A 166 -11.11 -0.07 7.00
C LEU A 166 -12.24 -1.11 7.02
N GLY A 167 -13.47 -0.65 6.77
CA GLY A 167 -14.61 -1.52 6.59
C GLY A 167 -14.47 -2.44 5.36
N ASP A 168 -15.23 -3.54 5.35
CA ASP A 168 -15.11 -4.59 4.34
C ASP A 168 -15.32 -4.09 2.90
N GLN A 169 -16.17 -3.08 2.70
CA GLN A 169 -16.43 -2.48 1.39
C GLN A 169 -15.26 -1.65 0.85
N LEU A 170 -14.53 -0.94 1.72
CA LEU A 170 -13.40 -0.11 1.32
C LEU A 170 -12.06 -0.88 1.29
N ARG A 171 -11.97 -1.99 2.01
CA ARG A 171 -10.73 -2.76 2.12
C ARG A 171 -10.19 -3.24 0.77
N PRO A 172 -10.99 -3.79 -0.16
CA PRO A 172 -10.48 -4.21 -1.48
C PRO A 172 -9.90 -3.05 -2.28
N ILE A 173 -10.56 -1.87 -2.27
CA ILE A 173 -10.09 -0.67 -2.96
C ILE A 173 -8.76 -0.18 -2.37
N ALA A 174 -8.72 -0.09 -1.04
CA ALA A 174 -7.52 0.31 -0.32
C ALA A 174 -6.36 -0.62 -0.65
N MET A 175 -6.60 -1.93 -0.62
CA MET A 175 -5.58 -2.92 -0.93
C MET A 175 -5.05 -2.78 -2.34
N MET A 176 -5.94 -2.65 -3.34
CA MET A 176 -5.52 -2.43 -4.73
C MET A 176 -4.68 -1.16 -4.86
N SER A 177 -5.14 -0.07 -4.27
CA SER A 177 -4.44 1.22 -4.32
C SER A 177 -3.05 1.15 -3.65
N LEU A 178 -2.94 0.45 -2.51
CA LEU A 178 -1.68 0.24 -1.81
C LEU A 178 -0.71 -0.65 -2.60
N LEU A 179 -1.20 -1.74 -3.15
CA LEU A 179 -0.38 -2.66 -3.93
C LEU A 179 0.14 -2.00 -5.21
N GLU A 180 -0.68 -1.19 -5.86
CA GLU A 180 -0.27 -0.37 -7.00
C GLU A 180 0.77 0.68 -6.59
N PHE A 181 0.55 1.37 -5.48
CA PHE A 181 1.52 2.31 -4.92
C PHE A 181 2.88 1.64 -4.65
N ILE A 182 2.89 0.47 -4.00
CA ILE A 182 4.10 -0.30 -3.72
C ILE A 182 4.82 -0.65 -5.03
N ASN A 183 4.09 -1.17 -6.01
CA ASN A 183 4.65 -1.53 -7.31
C ASN A 183 5.28 -0.32 -8.01
N MET A 184 4.59 0.81 -8.04
CA MET A 184 5.11 2.06 -8.60
C MET A 184 6.36 2.56 -7.87
N GLN A 185 6.39 2.49 -6.52
CA GLN A 185 7.54 2.91 -5.74
C GLN A 185 8.76 2.02 -5.99
N VAL A 186 8.58 0.71 -6.04
CA VAL A 186 9.65 -0.23 -6.38
C VAL A 186 10.25 0.08 -7.74
N MET A 187 9.43 0.27 -8.77
CA MET A 187 9.89 0.61 -10.10
C MET A 187 10.57 1.98 -10.14
N THR A 188 10.01 2.96 -9.44
CA THR A 188 10.54 4.32 -9.35
C THR A 188 11.91 4.36 -8.67
N ASN A 189 12.04 3.69 -7.53
CA ASN A 189 13.30 3.63 -6.78
C ASN A 189 14.40 3.02 -7.65
N ARG A 190 14.10 1.91 -8.31
CA ARG A 190 15.04 1.23 -9.21
C ARG A 190 15.47 2.09 -10.40
N ARG A 191 14.56 2.92 -10.95
CA ARG A 191 14.87 3.82 -12.06
C ARG A 191 15.69 5.03 -11.62
N LYS A 192 15.41 5.56 -10.41
CA LYS A 192 16.17 6.70 -9.85
C LYS A 192 17.58 6.30 -9.43
N ASP A 193 17.71 5.13 -8.83
CA ASP A 193 18.98 4.59 -8.36
C ASP A 193 18.97 3.05 -8.47
N ALA A 194 19.79 2.52 -9.36
CA ALA A 194 19.89 1.08 -9.59
C ALA A 194 20.42 0.29 -8.39
N THR A 195 21.04 0.96 -7.42
CA THR A 195 21.58 0.35 -6.19
C THR A 195 20.62 0.43 -5.01
N ALA A 196 19.61 1.33 -5.08
CA ALA A 196 18.64 1.49 -4.01
C ALA A 196 17.81 0.22 -3.80
N ALA A 197 17.75 -0.24 -2.57
CA ALA A 197 16.93 -1.36 -2.14
C ALA A 197 15.59 -0.87 -1.59
N THR A 198 14.50 -1.57 -1.95
CA THR A 198 13.17 -1.31 -1.40
C THR A 198 12.74 -2.51 -0.55
N TRP A 199 12.52 -2.28 0.74
CA TRP A 199 12.08 -3.30 1.68
C TRP A 199 10.58 -3.17 1.94
N ILE A 200 9.86 -4.29 1.83
CA ILE A 200 8.41 -4.33 1.94
C ILE A 200 8.04 -5.40 2.96
N TYR A 201 7.28 -5.03 3.98
CA TYR A 201 6.83 -5.94 5.02
C TYR A 201 5.31 -6.04 4.98
N PHE A 202 4.79 -7.24 4.81
CA PHE A 202 3.36 -7.54 4.87
C PHE A 202 3.08 -8.26 6.18
N ASP A 203 2.62 -7.50 7.17
CA ASP A 203 2.14 -8.08 8.42
C ASP A 203 0.76 -8.72 8.21
N GLU A 204 0.51 -9.86 8.85
CA GLU A 204 -0.71 -10.65 8.66
C GLU A 204 -1.03 -10.91 7.17
N ILE A 205 0.00 -11.33 6.41
CA ILE A 205 -0.10 -11.50 4.94
C ILE A 205 -1.27 -12.42 4.53
N HIS A 206 -1.69 -13.34 5.41
CA HIS A 206 -2.83 -14.23 5.16
C HIS A 206 -4.13 -13.48 4.86
N VAL A 207 -4.30 -12.26 5.38
CA VAL A 207 -5.46 -11.40 5.10
C VAL A 207 -5.48 -11.01 3.61
N LEU A 208 -4.30 -10.72 3.03
CA LEU A 208 -4.16 -10.38 1.61
C LEU A 208 -4.35 -11.60 0.69
N LEU A 209 -4.00 -12.78 1.20
CA LEU A 209 -4.07 -14.03 0.44
C LEU A 209 -5.51 -14.59 0.33
N LYS A 210 -6.44 -14.11 1.16
CA LYS A 210 -7.87 -14.47 1.08
C LYS A 210 -8.57 -13.87 -0.13
N ASP A 211 -8.19 -12.67 -0.53
CA ASP A 211 -8.74 -12.03 -1.72
C ASP A 211 -7.98 -12.46 -2.98
N PRO A 212 -8.64 -13.04 -4.00
CA PRO A 212 -7.97 -13.55 -5.20
C PRO A 212 -7.13 -12.51 -5.94
N MET A 213 -7.55 -11.26 -5.93
CA MET A 213 -6.86 -10.19 -6.64
C MET A 213 -5.57 -9.79 -5.95
N SER A 214 -5.61 -9.52 -4.65
CA SER A 214 -4.43 -9.25 -3.82
C SER A 214 -3.46 -10.42 -3.86
N SER A 215 -3.98 -11.65 -3.80
CA SER A 215 -3.23 -12.89 -3.90
C SER A 215 -2.47 -13.00 -5.23
N ASN A 216 -3.14 -12.79 -6.37
CA ASN A 216 -2.53 -12.80 -7.70
C ASN A 216 -1.50 -11.69 -7.89
N PHE A 217 -1.78 -10.50 -7.37
CA PHE A 217 -0.84 -9.38 -7.37
C PHE A 217 0.44 -9.76 -6.59
N LEU A 218 0.30 -10.26 -5.36
CA LEU A 218 1.42 -10.69 -4.54
C LEU A 218 2.26 -11.75 -5.27
N TYR A 219 1.62 -12.77 -5.84
CA TYR A 219 2.32 -13.82 -6.59
C TYR A 219 3.16 -13.26 -7.74
N SER A 220 2.56 -12.39 -8.56
CA SER A 220 3.24 -11.80 -9.71
C SER A 220 4.35 -10.84 -9.28
N SER A 221 4.14 -10.07 -8.22
CA SER A 221 5.08 -9.10 -7.69
C SER A 221 6.25 -9.77 -6.97
N TRP A 222 5.99 -10.82 -6.17
CA TRP A 222 7.02 -11.59 -5.46
C TRP A 222 8.11 -12.11 -6.41
N LYS A 223 7.70 -12.66 -7.55
CA LYS A 223 8.62 -13.13 -8.58
C LYS A 223 9.41 -12.00 -9.26
N ARG A 224 8.81 -10.80 -9.37
CA ARG A 224 9.41 -9.66 -10.08
C ARG A 224 10.27 -8.77 -9.18
N PHE A 225 9.98 -8.69 -7.89
CA PHE A 225 10.65 -7.76 -6.96
C PHE A 225 12.18 -7.88 -7.02
N ARG A 226 12.71 -9.10 -7.13
CA ARG A 226 14.16 -9.34 -7.29
C ARG A 226 14.78 -8.54 -8.44
N LYS A 227 14.07 -8.41 -9.58
CA LYS A 227 14.57 -7.67 -10.76
C LYS A 227 14.69 -6.17 -10.49
N TYR A 228 13.93 -5.66 -9.52
CA TYR A 228 13.86 -4.26 -9.17
C TYR A 228 14.60 -3.93 -7.86
N ASN A 229 15.46 -4.83 -7.38
CA ASN A 229 16.16 -4.70 -6.10
C ASN A 229 15.18 -4.44 -4.93
N ALA A 230 14.05 -5.16 -4.95
CA ALA A 230 13.05 -5.08 -3.91
C ALA A 230 12.95 -6.42 -3.17
N TYR A 231 12.75 -6.34 -1.87
CA TYR A 231 12.72 -7.48 -0.95
C TYR A 231 11.40 -7.46 -0.19
N ALA A 232 10.60 -8.51 -0.39
CA ALA A 232 9.31 -8.65 0.26
C ALA A 232 9.41 -9.67 1.39
N THR A 233 8.83 -9.33 2.54
CA THR A 233 8.72 -10.20 3.71
C THR A 233 7.25 -10.36 4.07
N GLY A 234 6.76 -11.59 4.08
CA GLY A 234 5.43 -11.94 4.56
C GLY A 234 5.50 -12.46 5.99
N ILE A 235 4.68 -11.93 6.88
CA ILE A 235 4.58 -12.35 8.28
C ILE A 235 3.20 -12.95 8.49
N SER A 236 3.14 -14.14 9.09
CA SER A 236 1.91 -14.81 9.47
C SER A 236 2.12 -15.59 10.77
N GLN A 237 1.03 -15.83 11.47
CA GLN A 237 1.06 -16.53 12.77
C GLN A 237 1.00 -18.05 12.62
N ASP A 238 0.40 -18.57 11.55
CA ASP A 238 0.23 -20.00 11.30
C ASP A 238 0.72 -20.38 9.89
N ILE A 239 1.50 -21.46 9.82
CA ILE A 239 1.94 -22.04 8.55
C ILE A 239 0.77 -22.59 7.73
N GLN A 240 -0.33 -22.97 8.38
CA GLN A 240 -1.49 -23.52 7.71
C GLN A 240 -2.11 -22.51 6.72
N ASP A 241 -2.08 -21.22 7.03
CA ASP A 241 -2.51 -20.15 6.13
C ASP A 241 -1.81 -20.19 4.76
N TYR A 242 -0.55 -20.65 4.75
CA TYR A 242 0.22 -20.80 3.51
C TYR A 242 -0.06 -22.11 2.80
N LEU A 243 -0.34 -23.18 3.52
CA LEU A 243 -0.50 -24.51 2.94
C LEU A 243 -1.87 -24.69 2.26
N ASP A 244 -2.90 -24.05 2.81
CA ASP A 244 -4.28 -24.15 2.32
C ASP A 244 -4.53 -23.29 1.07
N ASN A 245 -3.60 -22.39 0.73
CA ASN A 245 -3.71 -21.52 -0.43
C ASN A 245 -2.57 -21.78 -1.42
N PRO A 246 -2.84 -22.23 -2.67
CA PRO A 246 -1.80 -22.53 -3.65
C PRO A 246 -0.87 -21.35 -3.98
N VAL A 247 -1.41 -20.12 -3.95
CA VAL A 247 -0.61 -18.91 -4.17
C VAL A 247 0.31 -18.66 -3.00
N ALA A 248 -0.19 -18.76 -1.77
CA ALA A 248 0.60 -18.63 -0.56
C ALA A 248 1.71 -19.68 -0.49
N TYR A 249 1.40 -20.93 -0.82
CA TYR A 249 2.38 -22.00 -0.94
C TYR A 249 3.49 -21.65 -1.94
N ALA A 250 3.12 -21.08 -3.09
CA ALA A 250 4.10 -20.66 -4.08
C ALA A 250 4.97 -19.47 -3.59
N LEU A 251 4.43 -18.54 -2.80
CA LEU A 251 5.23 -17.48 -2.17
C LEU A 251 6.25 -18.09 -1.20
N LEU A 252 5.80 -18.99 -0.34
CA LEU A 252 6.64 -19.66 0.64
C LEU A 252 7.77 -20.48 -0.03
N SER A 253 7.44 -21.22 -1.09
CA SER A 253 8.40 -22.03 -1.86
C SER A 253 9.43 -21.18 -2.61
N ASN A 254 9.10 -19.93 -2.97
CA ASN A 254 10.01 -19.00 -3.61
C ASN A 254 10.75 -18.09 -2.61
N SER A 255 10.56 -18.28 -1.30
CA SER A 255 11.24 -17.51 -0.27
C SER A 255 12.61 -18.12 0.03
N GLU A 256 13.68 -17.34 -0.17
CA GLU A 256 15.07 -17.74 0.10
C GLU A 256 15.31 -17.86 1.61
N PHE A 257 14.74 -16.93 2.37
CA PHE A 257 14.82 -16.90 3.83
C PHE A 257 13.48 -17.22 4.45
N VAL A 258 13.46 -18.16 5.39
CA VAL A 258 12.27 -18.45 6.19
C VAL A 258 12.68 -18.46 7.66
N ILE A 259 12.04 -17.58 8.44
CA ILE A 259 12.24 -17.48 9.88
C ILE A 259 11.08 -18.21 10.55
N MET A 260 11.38 -19.29 11.23
CA MET A 260 10.43 -20.09 11.98
C MET A 260 10.61 -19.81 13.48
N LEU A 261 9.66 -19.12 14.07
CA LEU A 261 9.58 -18.91 15.53
C LEU A 261 8.87 -20.09 16.18
N ARG A 262 8.59 -20.00 17.50
CA ARG A 262 7.88 -21.06 18.22
C ARG A 262 6.58 -21.43 17.53
N GLN A 263 6.42 -22.71 17.27
CA GLN A 263 5.21 -23.29 16.70
C GLN A 263 4.67 -24.37 17.62
N SER A 264 3.40 -24.27 18.00
CA SER A 264 2.69 -25.27 18.81
C SER A 264 1.80 -26.19 17.96
N LYS A 265 1.47 -25.73 16.74
CA LYS A 265 0.58 -26.42 15.81
C LYS A 265 1.31 -26.60 14.47
N SER A 266 0.79 -27.49 13.63
CA SER A 266 1.24 -27.66 12.24
C SER A 266 2.73 -28.00 12.06
N LEU A 267 3.39 -28.56 13.10
CA LEU A 267 4.82 -28.95 13.05
C LEU A 267 5.08 -30.03 11.98
N GLU A 268 4.14 -30.96 11.79
CA GLU A 268 4.23 -32.00 10.75
C GLU A 268 4.20 -31.41 9.34
N ALA A 269 3.54 -30.28 9.18
CA ALA A 269 3.54 -29.53 7.92
C ALA A 269 4.92 -28.91 7.64
N LEU A 270 5.58 -28.36 8.65
CA LEU A 270 6.95 -27.85 8.56
C LEU A 270 7.95 -28.97 8.29
N GLU A 271 7.77 -30.13 8.94
CA GLU A 271 8.58 -31.32 8.68
C GLU A 271 8.53 -31.72 7.21
N ARG A 272 7.31 -31.87 6.67
CA ARG A 272 7.10 -32.24 5.27
C ARG A 272 7.63 -31.22 4.27
N LEU A 273 7.45 -29.92 4.59
CA LEU A 273 7.81 -28.85 3.67
C LEU A 273 9.32 -28.61 3.63
N TYR A 274 9.99 -28.64 4.78
CA TYR A 274 11.40 -28.26 4.90
C TYR A 274 12.33 -29.41 5.31
N GLY A 275 11.81 -30.61 5.54
CA GLY A 275 12.62 -31.76 5.96
C GLY A 275 13.25 -31.60 7.35
N LEU A 276 12.52 -30.93 8.27
CA LEU A 276 13.02 -30.70 9.62
C LEU A 276 13.22 -32.04 10.37
N SER A 277 14.35 -32.17 11.06
CA SER A 277 14.61 -33.30 11.92
C SER A 277 13.79 -33.23 13.22
N LYS A 278 13.61 -34.38 13.87
CA LYS A 278 12.92 -34.45 15.17
C LYS A 278 13.47 -33.47 16.22
N PRO A 279 14.81 -33.35 16.40
CA PRO A 279 15.37 -32.36 17.33
C PRO A 279 15.02 -30.91 16.96
N GLN A 280 14.97 -30.56 15.65
CA GLN A 280 14.58 -29.22 15.20
C GLN A 280 13.10 -28.94 15.47
N LEU A 281 12.22 -29.92 15.29
CA LEU A 281 10.80 -29.80 15.60
C LEU A 281 10.59 -29.63 17.11
N GLU A 282 11.29 -30.37 17.94
CA GLU A 282 11.24 -30.22 19.40
C GLU A 282 11.78 -28.84 19.83
N PHE A 283 12.86 -28.37 19.21
CA PHE A 283 13.38 -27.04 19.46
C PHE A 283 12.31 -25.95 19.14
N LEU A 284 11.67 -26.01 17.97
CA LEU A 284 10.61 -25.05 17.60
C LEU A 284 9.39 -25.12 18.53
N ARG A 285 9.01 -26.33 18.96
CA ARG A 285 7.89 -26.52 19.91
C ARG A 285 8.15 -25.86 21.25
N ASN A 286 9.38 -25.93 21.74
CA ASN A 286 9.79 -25.48 23.06
C ASN A 286 10.53 -24.13 23.05
N ALA A 287 10.69 -23.52 21.87
CA ALA A 287 11.40 -22.26 21.74
C ALA A 287 10.77 -21.18 22.61
N SER A 288 11.59 -20.44 23.32
CA SER A 288 11.18 -19.23 24.03
C SER A 288 11.07 -18.04 23.08
N GLU A 289 10.56 -16.92 23.57
CA GLU A 289 10.49 -15.68 22.78
C GLU A 289 11.89 -15.32 22.22
N GLY A 290 11.92 -14.81 20.99
CA GLY A 290 13.16 -14.43 20.33
C GLY A 290 14.03 -15.59 19.86
N HIS A 291 13.57 -16.84 20.03
CA HIS A 291 14.29 -18.03 19.55
C HIS A 291 13.56 -18.68 18.38
N GLY A 292 14.33 -19.27 17.46
CA GLY A 292 13.76 -19.93 16.31
C GLY A 292 14.80 -20.58 15.42
N ILE A 293 14.38 -20.96 14.22
CA ILE A 293 15.24 -21.50 13.17
C ILE A 293 15.13 -20.62 11.93
N ILE A 294 16.26 -20.23 11.36
CA ILE A 294 16.34 -19.56 10.06
C ILE A 294 16.71 -20.63 9.03
N LYS A 295 15.86 -20.77 8.00
CA LYS A 295 16.21 -21.47 6.77
C LYS A 295 16.82 -20.46 5.79
N MET A 296 17.98 -20.77 5.26
CA MET A 296 18.67 -20.02 4.23
C MET A 296 19.23 -21.01 3.19
N GLY A 297 18.62 -21.03 2.00
CA GLY A 297 18.90 -22.08 1.02
C GLY A 297 18.62 -23.47 1.63
N ASN A 298 19.65 -24.32 1.70
CA ASN A 298 19.57 -25.66 2.30
C ASN A 298 19.98 -25.70 3.79
N SER A 299 20.41 -24.59 4.35
CA SER A 299 20.89 -24.52 5.74
C SER A 299 19.76 -24.20 6.69
N MET A 300 19.74 -24.89 7.83
CA MET A 300 18.83 -24.67 8.95
C MET A 300 19.64 -24.25 10.17
N ILE A 301 19.51 -23.00 10.59
CA ILE A 301 20.36 -22.41 11.63
C ILE A 301 19.47 -22.01 12.81
N PRO A 302 19.65 -22.61 13.99
CA PRO A 302 18.98 -22.10 15.20
C PRO A 302 19.53 -20.72 15.57
N PHE A 303 18.66 -19.83 16.02
CA PHE A 303 19.06 -18.49 16.42
C PHE A 303 18.39 -18.06 17.73
N SER A 304 19.01 -17.08 18.36
CA SER A 304 18.49 -16.33 19.49
C SER A 304 18.63 -14.84 19.20
N ASN A 305 17.53 -14.12 19.23
CA ASN A 305 17.49 -12.67 19.05
C ASN A 305 16.63 -12.06 20.17
N LEU A 306 17.27 -11.81 21.30
CA LEU A 306 16.64 -11.21 22.46
C LEU A 306 17.05 -9.75 22.53
N GLU A 307 16.10 -8.86 22.31
CA GLU A 307 16.31 -7.44 22.57
C GLU A 307 16.27 -7.19 24.11
N PRO A 308 17.32 -6.56 24.69
CA PRO A 308 17.33 -6.27 26.12
C PRO A 308 16.17 -5.34 26.49
N LYS A 309 15.48 -5.66 27.59
CA LYS A 309 14.25 -4.97 28.01
C LYS A 309 14.46 -3.51 28.43
N ASP A 310 15.67 -3.15 28.79
CA ASP A 310 16.07 -1.79 29.19
C ASP A 310 16.32 -0.85 28.01
N THR A 311 16.42 -1.38 26.78
CA THR A 311 16.65 -0.58 25.59
C THR A 311 15.44 0.28 25.20
N ALA A 312 15.72 1.42 24.57
CA ALA A 312 14.67 2.28 24.00
C ALA A 312 13.88 1.55 22.90
N VAL A 313 14.55 0.70 22.11
CA VAL A 313 13.92 -0.10 21.04
C VAL A 313 12.91 -1.05 21.66
N TYR A 314 13.27 -1.82 22.68
CA TYR A 314 12.34 -2.74 23.34
C TYR A 314 11.09 -2.02 23.84
N LYS A 315 11.27 -0.88 24.54
CA LYS A 315 10.16 -0.08 25.08
C LYS A 315 9.21 0.45 24.02
N LEU A 316 9.71 0.74 22.82
CA LEU A 316 8.90 1.20 21.69
C LEU A 316 8.15 0.07 20.97
N ILE A 317 8.76 -1.12 20.87
CA ILE A 317 8.18 -2.23 20.08
C ILE A 317 7.38 -3.22 20.92
N THR A 318 7.57 -3.26 22.27
CA THR A 318 6.84 -4.20 23.11
C THR A 318 5.35 -3.95 23.09
N THR A 319 4.57 -5.03 22.96
CA THR A 319 3.11 -5.02 23.07
C THR A 319 2.62 -5.61 24.38
N LYS A 320 3.54 -5.99 25.27
CA LYS A 320 3.18 -6.60 26.55
C LYS A 320 2.56 -5.56 27.49
N PRO A 321 1.40 -5.87 28.10
CA PRO A 321 0.80 -4.98 29.08
C PRO A 321 1.77 -4.71 30.26
N GLY A 322 1.96 -3.43 30.59
CA GLY A 322 2.85 -2.99 31.68
C GLY A 322 4.34 -2.86 31.32
N GLU A 323 4.77 -3.29 30.14
CA GLU A 323 6.15 -3.10 29.66
C GLU A 323 6.27 -1.96 28.63
N ALA A 324 5.17 -1.53 28.04
CA ALA A 324 5.14 -0.38 27.12
C ALA A 324 5.22 0.95 27.90
N THR A 325 6.00 1.91 27.40
CA THR A 325 5.95 3.30 27.89
C THR A 325 4.54 3.87 27.68
N ALA A 326 4.00 4.52 28.69
CA ALA A 326 2.62 5.02 28.75
C ALA A 326 2.30 6.19 27.79
N GLU A 327 3.12 6.43 26.78
CA GLU A 327 2.90 7.43 25.73
C GLU A 327 2.69 6.73 24.38
N LYS A 328 1.43 6.40 24.12
CA LYS A 328 0.93 6.13 22.75
C LYS A 328 -0.22 7.05 22.47
#